data_0db39227686fc8d1bc2707bbc5e3ab6a
#
_entry.id   0db39227686fc8d1bc2707bbc5e3ab6a
#
_cell.length_a   1.000
_cell.length_b   1.000
_cell.length_c   1.000
_cell.angle_alpha   90.00
_cell.angle_beta   90.00
_cell.angle_gamma   90.00
#
_symmetry.space_group_name_H-M   'P 1'
#
loop_
_entity.id
_entity.type
_entity.pdbx_description
1 polymer ?
#
loop_
_entity_poly.entity_id
_entity_poly.type
_entity_poly.pdbx_seq_one_letter_code
_entity_poly.pdbx_strand_id
1 'polypeptide(L)'
;MVTATDNRKIASNTLVLYFRMLFKLLVTLYITRVITNVLGVSDYGIYGVVGGVVTVMMFLNNAMTTSTLRFITFALGTKDTDYLGRVYSAGIIIHIVLAIFILIVGETLGLWYVMHQLNYPPERADAVFGVYQCSLISAMLMILNVPFNSTIIAYEKMTAFAVITILDITLQLLVVLLLPHIETDHLLTYAFMLLIVQVIVRIIYVLYCRYKFRDVHFSIHVGKKVFVKMLKFAGWSTFGNMALVCNTQGLNLVLNAFGGVVVNAAREIAFQVQAAVVSFIASFQTAVNPQITKNYAQKDLQATNDLILRSSRLSFILLYLMALPIMTETEMILQLWLKVVPSYAPIFTRLLLCVAMVDSIANPMMIGASATGNIKEYHLKVGGILLCALPIAILVLKLGFPIVSVFIVLILVVITAQIVRMYICRKLYHFSFQRFFNEVIKKLVVVVLISTILPVLLHFIVPEGLGYSFFVCVVAVLSVGVTSYFLGLTQTEQMFVKSKIPFLK
;
A
#
# COMPACT_ATOMS: atom_id res chain seq x y z
N MET A 1 24.90 12.46 -8.49
CA MET A 1 23.82 13.10 -9.27
C MET A 1 22.92 12.02 -9.84
N VAL A 2 21.61 12.05 -9.55
CA VAL A 2 20.64 11.16 -10.23
C VAL A 2 20.68 11.52 -11.71
N THR A 3 21.05 10.58 -12.56
CA THR A 3 21.22 10.84 -13.99
C THR A 3 19.88 11.09 -14.68
N ALA A 4 19.89 11.80 -15.81
CA ALA A 4 18.69 12.00 -16.63
C ALA A 4 18.06 10.67 -17.07
N THR A 5 18.86 9.63 -17.20
CA THR A 5 18.47 8.25 -17.52
C THR A 5 17.66 7.61 -16.37
N ASP A 6 18.06 7.83 -15.11
CA ASP A 6 17.33 7.30 -13.94
C ASP A 6 15.97 7.96 -13.79
N ASN A 7 15.87 9.28 -14.02
CA ASN A 7 14.61 10.02 -13.99
C ASN A 7 13.63 9.53 -15.05
N ARG A 8 14.11 9.26 -16.27
CA ARG A 8 13.28 8.73 -17.36
C ARG A 8 12.76 7.33 -17.02
N LYS A 9 13.60 6.50 -16.40
CA LYS A 9 13.24 5.14 -15.99
C LYS A 9 12.18 5.16 -14.88
N ILE A 10 12.35 6.02 -13.85
CA ILE A 10 11.35 6.20 -12.79
C ILE A 10 10.01 6.62 -13.39
N ALA A 11 10.00 7.65 -14.24
CA ALA A 11 8.77 8.15 -14.84
C ALA A 11 8.06 7.08 -15.69
N SER A 12 8.82 6.35 -16.52
CA SER A 12 8.28 5.25 -17.34
C SER A 12 7.69 4.13 -16.47
N ASN A 13 8.43 3.70 -15.44
CA ASN A 13 7.97 2.68 -14.50
C ASN A 13 6.71 3.12 -13.76
N THR A 14 6.65 4.40 -13.35
CA THR A 14 5.49 4.96 -12.66
C THR A 14 4.23 4.95 -13.55
N LEU A 15 4.35 5.37 -14.82
CA LEU A 15 3.23 5.35 -15.76
C LEU A 15 2.68 3.93 -15.98
N VAL A 16 3.57 2.95 -16.14
CA VAL A 16 3.18 1.54 -16.29
C VAL A 16 2.44 1.04 -15.03
N LEU A 17 2.91 1.41 -13.84
CA LEU A 17 2.27 1.02 -12.59
C LEU A 17 0.92 1.72 -12.38
N TYR A 18 0.75 2.97 -12.84
CA TYR A 18 -0.54 3.66 -12.81
C TYR A 18 -1.55 3.01 -13.75
N PHE A 19 -1.16 2.68 -14.99
CA PHE A 19 -2.01 1.96 -15.90
C PHE A 19 -2.47 0.62 -15.31
N ARG A 20 -1.53 -0.15 -14.77
CA ARG A 20 -1.84 -1.41 -14.06
C ARG A 20 -2.84 -1.19 -12.91
N MET A 21 -2.63 -0.15 -12.10
CA MET A 21 -3.50 0.13 -10.96
C MET A 21 -4.92 0.48 -11.39
N LEU A 22 -5.07 1.37 -12.39
CA LEU A 22 -6.38 1.74 -12.91
C LEU A 22 -7.11 0.54 -13.54
N PHE A 23 -6.39 -0.24 -14.35
CA PHE A 23 -6.93 -1.47 -14.93
C PHE A 23 -7.41 -2.43 -13.83
N LYS A 24 -6.56 -2.67 -12.83
CA LYS A 24 -6.91 -3.51 -11.68
C LYS A 24 -8.16 -3.02 -10.98
N LEU A 25 -8.25 -1.73 -10.69
CA LEU A 25 -9.39 -1.13 -9.99
C LEU A 25 -10.69 -1.35 -10.77
N LEU A 26 -10.71 -0.98 -12.05
CA LEU A 26 -11.90 -1.09 -12.89
C LEU A 26 -12.37 -2.54 -13.04
N VAL A 27 -11.45 -3.45 -13.34
CA VAL A 27 -11.77 -4.86 -13.50
C VAL A 27 -12.21 -5.50 -12.19
N THR A 28 -11.57 -5.16 -11.05
CA THR A 28 -12.00 -5.68 -9.73
C THR A 28 -13.42 -5.22 -9.37
N LEU A 29 -13.77 -3.97 -9.63
CA LEU A 29 -15.14 -3.48 -9.42
C LEU A 29 -16.16 -4.23 -10.27
N TYR A 30 -15.82 -4.51 -11.52
CA TYR A 30 -16.68 -5.29 -12.42
C TYR A 30 -16.80 -6.75 -11.95
N ILE A 31 -15.68 -7.40 -11.60
CA ILE A 31 -15.67 -8.77 -11.03
C ILE A 31 -16.59 -8.84 -9.80
N THR A 32 -16.45 -7.92 -8.85
CA THR A 32 -17.27 -7.90 -7.64
C THR A 32 -18.75 -7.83 -7.97
N ARG A 33 -19.15 -6.98 -8.90
CA ARG A 33 -20.54 -6.87 -9.35
C ARG A 33 -21.07 -8.17 -9.94
N VAL A 34 -20.32 -8.79 -10.86
CA VAL A 34 -20.76 -10.00 -11.54
C VAL A 34 -20.81 -11.18 -10.56
N ILE A 35 -19.77 -11.36 -9.75
CA ILE A 35 -19.70 -12.50 -8.83
C ILE A 35 -20.79 -12.44 -7.74
N THR A 36 -21.12 -11.25 -7.23
CA THR A 36 -22.22 -11.09 -6.28
C THR A 36 -23.56 -11.47 -6.89
N ASN A 37 -23.76 -11.19 -8.16
CA ASN A 37 -24.98 -11.58 -8.88
C ASN A 37 -25.03 -13.10 -9.15
N VAL A 38 -23.90 -13.73 -9.47
CA VAL A 38 -23.84 -15.16 -9.80
C VAL A 38 -23.91 -16.05 -8.57
N LEU A 39 -23.16 -15.72 -7.52
CA LEU A 39 -23.17 -16.48 -6.26
C LEU A 39 -24.39 -16.15 -5.38
N GLY A 40 -24.97 -14.97 -5.56
CA GLY A 40 -25.93 -14.43 -4.61
C GLY A 40 -25.24 -13.92 -3.32
N VAL A 41 -26.03 -13.22 -2.49
CA VAL A 41 -25.53 -12.56 -1.28
C VAL A 41 -24.99 -13.56 -0.24
N SER A 42 -25.66 -14.71 -0.11
CA SER A 42 -25.30 -15.73 0.89
C SER A 42 -23.94 -16.37 0.59
N ASP A 43 -23.77 -16.93 -0.59
CA ASP A 43 -22.53 -17.63 -0.98
C ASP A 43 -21.34 -16.67 -1.14
N TYR A 44 -21.60 -15.45 -1.64
CA TYR A 44 -20.58 -14.41 -1.67
C TYR A 44 -20.17 -14.00 -0.25
N GLY A 45 -21.11 -13.95 0.69
CA GLY A 45 -20.85 -13.74 2.11
C GLY A 45 -20.00 -14.85 2.72
N ILE A 46 -20.32 -16.11 2.46
CA ILE A 46 -19.53 -17.28 2.90
C ILE A 46 -18.09 -17.17 2.36
N TYR A 47 -17.92 -16.91 1.06
CA TYR A 47 -16.59 -16.72 0.45
C TYR A 47 -15.79 -15.62 1.13
N GLY A 48 -16.43 -14.47 1.41
CA GLY A 48 -15.79 -13.33 2.07
C GLY A 48 -15.36 -13.63 3.51
N VAL A 49 -16.17 -14.30 4.29
CA VAL A 49 -15.87 -14.63 5.70
C VAL A 49 -14.79 -15.71 5.77
N VAL A 50 -14.90 -16.76 4.98
CA VAL A 50 -13.89 -17.85 4.92
C VAL A 50 -12.55 -17.32 4.44
N GLY A 51 -12.53 -16.53 3.36
CA GLY A 51 -11.34 -15.85 2.86
C GLY A 51 -10.76 -14.85 3.88
N GLY A 52 -11.61 -14.23 4.69
CA GLY A 52 -11.21 -13.33 5.79
C GLY A 52 -10.35 -14.02 6.84
N VAL A 53 -10.69 -15.22 7.26
CA VAL A 53 -9.88 -16.04 8.20
C VAL A 53 -8.46 -16.24 7.65
N VAL A 54 -8.35 -16.59 6.37
CA VAL A 54 -7.04 -16.78 5.72
C VAL A 54 -6.29 -15.44 5.59
N THR A 55 -6.99 -14.35 5.29
CA THR A 55 -6.39 -13.02 5.16
C THR A 55 -5.74 -12.54 6.46
N VAL A 56 -6.31 -12.86 7.63
CA VAL A 56 -5.69 -12.54 8.92
C VAL A 56 -4.31 -13.18 9.06
N MET A 57 -4.11 -14.37 8.52
CA MET A 57 -2.80 -15.05 8.56
C MET A 57 -1.75 -14.38 7.66
N MET A 58 -2.20 -13.59 6.68
CA MET A 58 -1.31 -12.93 5.70
C MET A 58 -0.59 -11.69 6.23
N PHE A 59 -0.85 -11.22 7.46
CA PHE A 59 -0.15 -10.04 8.02
C PHE A 59 1.39 -10.24 8.09
N LEU A 60 1.83 -11.48 8.31
CA LEU A 60 3.25 -11.84 8.30
C LEU A 60 3.90 -11.70 6.92
N ASN A 61 3.12 -11.90 5.85
CA ASN A 61 3.60 -11.83 4.49
C ASN A 61 4.17 -10.45 4.13
N ASN A 62 3.55 -9.37 4.60
CA ASN A 62 4.00 -8.00 4.32
C ASN A 62 5.39 -7.71 4.92
N ALA A 63 5.65 -8.18 6.14
CA ALA A 63 6.95 -8.01 6.78
C ALA A 63 8.05 -8.81 6.07
N MET A 64 7.74 -10.03 5.65
CA MET A 64 8.64 -10.89 4.89
C MET A 64 8.91 -10.34 3.50
N THR A 65 7.89 -9.81 2.81
CA THR A 65 8.04 -9.13 1.52
C THR A 65 9.00 -7.95 1.61
N THR A 66 8.82 -7.09 2.62
CA THR A 66 9.68 -5.93 2.86
C THR A 66 11.13 -6.37 3.12
N SER A 67 11.33 -7.41 3.93
CA SER A 67 12.65 -7.97 4.20
C SER A 67 13.31 -8.50 2.92
N THR A 68 12.63 -9.36 2.19
CA THR A 68 13.17 -10.01 0.99
C THR A 68 13.49 -8.98 -0.10
N LEU A 69 12.59 -8.07 -0.38
CA LEU A 69 12.81 -6.98 -1.35
C LEU A 69 14.04 -6.14 -0.97
N ARG A 70 14.14 -5.73 0.28
CA ARG A 70 15.27 -4.93 0.78
C ARG A 70 16.60 -5.65 0.60
N PHE A 71 16.69 -6.92 1.01
CA PHE A 71 17.95 -7.67 0.93
C PHE A 71 18.38 -7.96 -0.51
N ILE A 72 17.45 -8.32 -1.41
CA ILE A 72 17.73 -8.49 -2.84
C ILE A 72 18.19 -7.17 -3.47
N THR A 73 17.45 -6.08 -3.20
CA THR A 73 17.79 -4.76 -3.77
C THR A 73 19.17 -4.26 -3.27
N PHE A 74 19.47 -4.49 -1.99
CA PHE A 74 20.78 -4.14 -1.43
C PHE A 74 21.91 -4.95 -2.08
N ALA A 75 21.73 -6.26 -2.24
CA ALA A 75 22.71 -7.13 -2.90
C ALA A 75 22.96 -6.70 -4.34
N LEU A 76 21.93 -6.32 -5.08
CA LEU A 76 22.06 -5.75 -6.43
C LEU A 76 22.84 -4.44 -6.43
N GLY A 77 22.65 -3.59 -5.42
CA GLY A 77 23.39 -2.33 -5.28
C GLY A 77 24.87 -2.54 -5.02
N THR A 78 25.26 -3.55 -4.25
CA THR A 78 26.67 -3.89 -3.96
C THR A 78 27.36 -4.62 -5.11
N LYS A 79 26.62 -5.08 -6.12
CA LYS A 79 27.10 -5.88 -7.25
C LYS A 79 27.81 -7.20 -6.84
N ASP A 80 27.51 -7.71 -5.65
CA ASP A 80 28.02 -8.99 -5.12
C ASP A 80 27.05 -10.12 -5.53
N THR A 81 27.38 -10.84 -6.59
CA THR A 81 26.56 -11.92 -7.15
C THR A 81 26.44 -13.11 -6.21
N ASP A 82 27.51 -13.44 -5.45
CA ASP A 82 27.48 -14.53 -4.49
C ASP A 82 26.58 -14.20 -3.30
N TYR A 83 26.65 -12.95 -2.83
CA TYR A 83 25.74 -12.48 -1.78
C TYR A 83 24.30 -12.45 -2.27
N LEU A 84 24.06 -12.03 -3.50
CA LEU A 84 22.72 -12.04 -4.14
C LEU A 84 22.16 -13.46 -4.19
N GLY A 85 22.91 -14.45 -4.63
CA GLY A 85 22.50 -15.85 -4.66
C GLY A 85 22.15 -16.41 -3.27
N ARG A 86 22.95 -16.09 -2.25
CA ARG A 86 22.68 -16.46 -0.85
C ARG A 86 21.41 -15.80 -0.30
N VAL A 87 21.20 -14.53 -0.58
CA VAL A 87 20.01 -13.76 -0.15
C VAL A 87 18.74 -14.32 -0.82
N TYR A 88 18.79 -14.57 -2.12
CA TYR A 88 17.67 -15.13 -2.85
C TYR A 88 17.27 -16.52 -2.34
N SER A 89 18.27 -17.38 -2.13
CA SER A 89 18.05 -18.72 -1.60
C SER A 89 17.50 -18.70 -0.17
N ALA A 90 18.04 -17.80 0.69
CA ALA A 90 17.50 -17.56 2.02
C ALA A 90 16.04 -17.12 1.96
N GLY A 91 15.71 -16.19 1.04
CA GLY A 91 14.35 -15.72 0.82
C GLY A 91 13.40 -16.87 0.48
N ILE A 92 13.76 -17.74 -0.46
CA ILE A 92 12.95 -18.90 -0.84
C ILE A 92 12.73 -19.83 0.36
N ILE A 93 13.79 -20.20 1.10
CA ILE A 93 13.69 -21.11 2.24
C ILE A 93 12.81 -20.51 3.35
N ILE A 94 12.97 -19.23 3.66
CA ILE A 94 12.15 -18.55 4.67
C ILE A 94 10.68 -18.59 4.27
N HIS A 95 10.36 -18.36 3.00
CA HIS A 95 8.96 -18.37 2.53
C HIS A 95 8.38 -19.78 2.45
N ILE A 96 9.18 -20.80 2.18
CA ILE A 96 8.75 -22.20 2.29
C ILE A 96 8.40 -22.54 3.75
N VAL A 97 9.28 -22.19 4.71
CA VAL A 97 9.02 -22.41 6.14
C VAL A 97 7.78 -21.66 6.60
N LEU A 98 7.60 -20.40 6.16
CA LEU A 98 6.42 -19.61 6.48
C LEU A 98 5.13 -20.20 5.86
N ALA A 99 5.19 -20.69 4.63
CA ALA A 99 4.04 -21.33 3.98
C ALA A 99 3.63 -22.62 4.71
N ILE A 100 4.60 -23.45 5.14
CA ILE A 100 4.34 -24.63 5.96
C ILE A 100 3.75 -24.23 7.33
N PHE A 101 4.29 -23.20 7.98
CA PHE A 101 3.75 -22.68 9.24
C PHE A 101 2.29 -22.24 9.10
N ILE A 102 1.97 -21.49 8.04
CA ILE A 102 0.59 -21.05 7.77
C ILE A 102 -0.33 -22.23 7.43
N LEU A 103 0.17 -23.25 6.72
CA LEU A 103 -0.57 -24.47 6.50
C LEU A 103 -0.93 -25.16 7.83
N ILE A 104 0.06 -25.35 8.70
CA ILE A 104 -0.17 -26.01 10.00
C ILE A 104 -1.18 -25.23 10.85
N VAL A 105 -1.02 -23.91 10.97
CA VAL A 105 -1.94 -23.04 11.72
C VAL A 105 -3.32 -23.01 11.06
N GLY A 106 -3.36 -22.99 9.72
CA GLY A 106 -4.60 -23.06 8.96
C GLY A 106 -5.35 -24.35 9.20
N GLU A 107 -4.71 -25.50 9.03
CA GLU A 107 -5.34 -26.81 9.21
C GLU A 107 -5.70 -27.13 10.67
N THR A 108 -5.10 -26.45 11.63
CA THR A 108 -5.43 -26.64 13.06
C THR A 108 -6.40 -25.56 13.54
N LEU A 109 -5.89 -24.38 13.88
CA LEU A 109 -6.68 -23.31 14.48
C LEU A 109 -7.68 -22.70 13.49
N GLY A 110 -7.27 -22.50 12.24
CA GLY A 110 -8.11 -21.89 11.22
C GLY A 110 -9.28 -22.78 10.84
N LEU A 111 -9.04 -24.05 10.57
CA LEU A 111 -10.07 -25.03 10.23
C LEU A 111 -11.03 -25.25 11.41
N TRP A 112 -10.48 -25.39 12.63
CA TRP A 112 -11.31 -25.48 13.85
C TRP A 112 -12.25 -24.29 13.96
N TYR A 113 -11.75 -23.05 13.75
CA TYR A 113 -12.57 -21.84 13.83
C TYR A 113 -13.65 -21.81 12.74
N VAL A 114 -13.31 -22.16 11.49
CA VAL A 114 -14.27 -22.19 10.38
C VAL A 114 -15.38 -23.20 10.60
N MET A 115 -15.03 -24.39 11.10
CA MET A 115 -16.01 -25.49 11.26
C MET A 115 -16.87 -25.37 12.54
N HIS A 116 -16.41 -24.65 13.59
CA HIS A 116 -17.10 -24.62 14.87
C HIS A 116 -17.60 -23.23 15.29
N GLN A 117 -17.04 -22.16 14.77
CA GLN A 117 -17.38 -20.79 15.21
C GLN A 117 -18.07 -19.96 14.13
N LEU A 118 -17.94 -20.31 12.85
CA LEU A 118 -18.62 -19.61 11.78
C LEU A 118 -20.06 -20.07 11.62
N ASN A 119 -20.97 -19.09 11.49
CA ASN A 119 -22.37 -19.36 11.20
C ASN A 119 -22.58 -19.44 9.68
N TYR A 120 -22.93 -20.59 9.18
CA TYR A 120 -23.32 -20.84 7.79
C TYR A 120 -24.42 -21.92 7.75
N PRO A 121 -25.24 -21.98 6.67
CA PRO A 121 -26.24 -23.02 6.51
C PRO A 121 -25.60 -24.42 6.53
N PRO A 122 -26.09 -25.37 7.33
CA PRO A 122 -25.50 -26.72 7.45
C PRO A 122 -25.34 -27.43 6.09
N GLU A 123 -26.26 -27.16 5.16
CA GLU A 123 -26.26 -27.72 3.81
C GLU A 123 -25.05 -27.26 2.96
N ARG A 124 -24.38 -26.17 3.38
CA ARG A 124 -23.21 -25.59 2.70
C ARG A 124 -21.86 -26.01 3.34
N ALA A 125 -21.87 -26.89 4.35
CA ALA A 125 -20.67 -27.27 5.09
C ALA A 125 -19.54 -27.81 4.18
N ASP A 126 -19.88 -28.67 3.22
CA ASP A 126 -18.91 -29.23 2.25
C ASP A 126 -18.32 -28.13 1.34
N ALA A 127 -19.16 -27.22 0.86
CA ALA A 127 -18.72 -26.09 0.07
C ALA A 127 -17.82 -25.14 0.88
N VAL A 128 -18.18 -24.85 2.14
CA VAL A 128 -17.37 -24.04 3.08
C VAL A 128 -15.99 -24.68 3.30
N PHE A 129 -15.94 -26.00 3.55
CA PHE A 129 -14.70 -26.72 3.69
C PHE A 129 -13.83 -26.61 2.44
N GLY A 130 -14.42 -26.90 1.24
CA GLY A 130 -13.71 -26.83 -0.03
C GLY A 130 -13.18 -25.43 -0.34
N VAL A 131 -13.99 -24.38 -0.09
CA VAL A 131 -13.58 -22.98 -0.26
C VAL A 131 -12.44 -22.63 0.71
N TYR A 132 -12.51 -23.12 1.95
CA TYR A 132 -11.43 -22.90 2.92
C TYR A 132 -10.12 -23.51 2.47
N GLN A 133 -10.13 -24.78 2.02
CA GLN A 133 -8.94 -25.45 1.51
C GLN A 133 -8.36 -24.76 0.27
N CYS A 134 -9.18 -24.38 -0.69
CA CYS A 134 -8.73 -23.60 -1.85
C CYS A 134 -8.11 -22.25 -1.46
N SER A 135 -8.71 -21.56 -0.48
CA SER A 135 -8.22 -20.28 0.02
C SER A 135 -6.87 -20.44 0.76
N LEU A 136 -6.72 -21.49 1.58
CA LEU A 136 -5.49 -21.76 2.32
C LEU A 136 -4.33 -22.11 1.37
N ILE A 137 -4.57 -22.96 0.37
CA ILE A 137 -3.57 -23.28 -0.66
C ILE A 137 -3.21 -22.04 -1.48
N SER A 138 -4.18 -21.22 -1.84
CA SER A 138 -3.95 -19.95 -2.55
C SER A 138 -3.06 -19.00 -1.72
N ALA A 139 -3.29 -18.91 -0.42
CA ALA A 139 -2.45 -18.11 0.50
C ALA A 139 -1.01 -18.64 0.56
N MET A 140 -0.82 -19.95 0.63
CA MET A 140 0.50 -20.56 0.55
C MET A 140 1.22 -20.21 -0.76
N LEU A 141 0.55 -20.34 -1.90
CA LEU A 141 1.09 -19.97 -3.20
C LEU A 141 1.48 -18.49 -3.25
N MET A 142 0.68 -17.62 -2.64
CA MET A 142 0.95 -16.19 -2.55
C MET A 142 2.23 -15.90 -1.74
N ILE A 143 2.45 -16.59 -0.64
CA ILE A 143 3.67 -16.48 0.17
C ILE A 143 4.89 -16.98 -0.61
N LEU A 144 4.79 -18.14 -1.25
CA LEU A 144 5.87 -18.72 -2.05
C LEU A 144 6.25 -17.85 -3.26
N ASN A 145 5.36 -16.94 -3.70
CA ASN A 145 5.65 -16.01 -4.79
C ASN A 145 6.52 -14.82 -4.38
N VAL A 146 6.57 -14.47 -3.11
CA VAL A 146 7.22 -13.24 -2.63
C VAL A 146 8.67 -13.10 -3.10
N PRO A 147 9.54 -14.12 -3.05
CA PRO A 147 10.91 -14.00 -3.54
C PRO A 147 11.00 -13.65 -5.03
N PHE A 148 10.14 -14.22 -5.86
CA PHE A 148 10.10 -13.98 -7.30
C PHE A 148 9.60 -12.56 -7.61
N ASN A 149 8.49 -12.16 -7.00
CA ASN A 149 7.95 -10.82 -7.12
C ASN A 149 8.94 -9.74 -6.64
N SER A 150 9.56 -9.96 -5.48
CA SER A 150 10.58 -9.06 -4.92
C SER A 150 11.79 -8.94 -5.85
N THR A 151 12.18 -10.02 -6.51
CA THR A 151 13.29 -10.01 -7.49
C THR A 151 12.94 -9.13 -8.70
N ILE A 152 11.76 -9.30 -9.28
CA ILE A 152 11.31 -8.48 -10.42
C ILE A 152 11.31 -6.98 -10.07
N ILE A 153 10.80 -6.63 -8.89
CA ILE A 153 10.77 -5.25 -8.39
C ILE A 153 12.20 -4.73 -8.12
N ALA A 154 13.06 -5.54 -7.49
CA ALA A 154 14.44 -5.18 -7.18
C ALA A 154 15.30 -4.91 -8.44
N TYR A 155 15.03 -5.66 -9.51
CA TYR A 155 15.63 -5.43 -10.84
C TYR A 155 14.95 -4.30 -11.62
N GLU A 156 13.95 -3.64 -11.02
CA GLU A 156 13.17 -2.53 -11.62
C GLU A 156 12.47 -2.91 -12.95
N LYS A 157 12.11 -4.19 -13.12
CA LYS A 157 11.37 -4.68 -14.29
C LYS A 157 9.85 -4.46 -14.11
N MET A 158 9.45 -3.18 -13.92
CA MET A 158 8.07 -2.80 -13.58
C MET A 158 7.08 -3.16 -14.67
N THR A 159 7.50 -3.15 -15.95
CA THR A 159 6.65 -3.60 -17.07
C THR A 159 6.28 -5.08 -16.93
N ALA A 160 7.25 -5.95 -16.61
CA ALA A 160 6.97 -7.37 -16.40
C ALA A 160 6.02 -7.58 -15.20
N PHE A 161 6.28 -6.88 -14.10
CA PHE A 161 5.40 -6.90 -12.93
C PHE A 161 3.97 -6.46 -13.27
N ALA A 162 3.82 -5.40 -14.05
CA ALA A 162 2.51 -4.89 -14.47
C ALA A 162 1.79 -5.90 -15.40
N VAL A 163 2.48 -6.43 -16.42
CA VAL A 163 1.90 -7.40 -17.36
C VAL A 163 1.43 -8.67 -16.65
N ILE A 164 2.25 -9.23 -15.74
CA ILE A 164 1.84 -10.43 -14.99
C ILE A 164 0.64 -10.13 -14.08
N THR A 165 0.59 -8.94 -13.44
CA THR A 165 -0.56 -8.54 -12.63
C THR A 165 -1.83 -8.33 -13.47
N ILE A 166 -1.71 -7.73 -14.67
CA ILE A 166 -2.82 -7.54 -15.59
C ILE A 166 -3.34 -8.90 -16.05
N LEU A 167 -2.44 -9.83 -16.39
CA LEU A 167 -2.81 -11.19 -16.75
C LEU A 167 -3.55 -11.92 -15.62
N ASP A 168 -3.05 -11.81 -14.38
CA ASP A 168 -3.71 -12.38 -13.19
C ASP A 168 -5.17 -11.92 -13.09
N ILE A 169 -5.40 -10.61 -13.16
CA ILE A 169 -6.74 -10.03 -13.05
C ILE A 169 -7.63 -10.37 -14.27
N THR A 170 -7.05 -10.44 -15.47
CA THR A 170 -7.78 -10.84 -16.66
C THR A 170 -8.22 -12.31 -16.56
N LEU A 171 -7.37 -13.20 -16.03
CA LEU A 171 -7.73 -14.57 -15.76
C LEU A 171 -8.84 -14.69 -14.70
N GLN A 172 -8.78 -13.89 -13.64
CA GLN A 172 -9.86 -13.82 -12.63
C GLN A 172 -11.18 -13.34 -13.25
N LEU A 173 -11.12 -12.35 -14.15
CA LEU A 173 -12.30 -11.90 -14.90
C LEU A 173 -12.88 -13.02 -15.77
N LEU A 174 -12.02 -13.76 -16.48
CA LEU A 174 -12.47 -14.90 -17.29
C LEU A 174 -13.16 -15.98 -16.44
N VAL A 175 -12.63 -16.28 -15.25
CA VAL A 175 -13.29 -17.19 -14.29
C VAL A 175 -14.71 -16.73 -13.98
N VAL A 176 -14.88 -15.45 -13.66
CA VAL A 176 -16.18 -14.88 -13.28
C VAL A 176 -17.17 -14.89 -14.45
N LEU A 177 -16.69 -14.66 -15.69
CA LEU A 177 -17.52 -14.70 -16.89
C LEU A 177 -17.91 -16.13 -17.31
N LEU A 178 -17.06 -17.11 -17.03
CA LEU A 178 -17.33 -18.51 -17.34
C LEU A 178 -18.24 -19.18 -16.30
N LEU A 179 -18.21 -18.72 -15.05
CA LEU A 179 -18.92 -19.34 -13.93
C LEU A 179 -20.43 -19.55 -14.17
N PRO A 180 -21.20 -18.62 -14.77
CA PRO A 180 -22.63 -18.80 -15.03
C PRO A 180 -22.96 -19.94 -16.01
N HIS A 181 -21.99 -20.43 -16.79
CA HIS A 181 -22.14 -21.46 -17.79
C HIS A 181 -21.83 -22.88 -17.27
N ILE A 182 -21.50 -22.98 -15.98
CA ILE A 182 -21.11 -24.24 -15.32
C ILE A 182 -22.27 -24.70 -14.44
N GLU A 183 -22.70 -25.95 -14.61
CA GLU A 183 -23.89 -26.51 -13.92
C GLU A 183 -23.57 -27.03 -12.49
N THR A 184 -22.32 -26.93 -12.02
CA THR A 184 -21.91 -27.39 -10.69
C THR A 184 -22.11 -26.30 -9.62
N ASP A 185 -21.82 -26.62 -8.35
CA ASP A 185 -21.83 -25.65 -7.26
C ASP A 185 -20.95 -24.44 -7.58
N HIS A 186 -21.55 -23.29 -7.78
CA HIS A 186 -20.85 -22.08 -8.22
C HIS A 186 -19.83 -21.59 -7.18
N LEU A 187 -20.08 -21.73 -5.88
CA LEU A 187 -19.19 -21.28 -4.83
C LEU A 187 -17.88 -22.10 -4.82
N LEU A 188 -17.99 -23.41 -4.81
CA LEU A 188 -16.84 -24.30 -4.82
C LEU A 188 -16.06 -24.20 -6.13
N THR A 189 -16.76 -24.16 -7.25
CA THR A 189 -16.17 -23.99 -8.59
C THR A 189 -15.40 -22.69 -8.73
N TYR A 190 -15.96 -21.60 -8.23
CA TYR A 190 -15.29 -20.31 -8.19
C TYR A 190 -13.97 -20.35 -7.41
N ALA A 191 -13.99 -20.90 -6.20
CA ALA A 191 -12.79 -21.04 -5.37
C ALA A 191 -11.71 -21.90 -6.05
N PHE A 192 -12.12 -23.02 -6.68
CA PHE A 192 -11.22 -23.93 -7.39
C PHE A 192 -10.61 -23.29 -8.63
N MET A 193 -11.42 -22.62 -9.46
CA MET A 193 -10.93 -21.91 -10.64
C MET A 193 -9.96 -20.79 -10.27
N LEU A 194 -10.23 -20.03 -9.20
CA LEU A 194 -9.29 -19.03 -8.69
C LEU A 194 -7.97 -19.67 -8.21
N LEU A 195 -8.01 -20.83 -7.57
CA LEU A 195 -6.81 -21.57 -7.20
C LEU A 195 -5.99 -21.93 -8.45
N ILE A 196 -6.62 -22.41 -9.52
CA ILE A 196 -5.95 -22.69 -10.81
C ILE A 196 -5.28 -21.43 -11.35
N VAL A 197 -5.97 -20.28 -11.35
CA VAL A 197 -5.38 -19.00 -11.75
C VAL A 197 -4.14 -18.68 -10.93
N GLN A 198 -4.21 -18.87 -9.59
CA GLN A 198 -3.06 -18.63 -8.74
C GLN A 198 -1.88 -19.56 -9.08
N VAL A 199 -2.11 -20.82 -9.37
CA VAL A 199 -1.07 -21.77 -9.81
C VAL A 199 -0.44 -21.31 -11.13
N ILE A 200 -1.24 -20.96 -12.15
CA ILE A 200 -0.76 -20.47 -13.44
C ILE A 200 0.13 -19.24 -13.25
N VAL A 201 -0.35 -18.26 -12.51
CA VAL A 201 0.40 -17.02 -12.26
C VAL A 201 1.73 -17.29 -11.54
N ARG A 202 1.75 -18.23 -10.57
CA ARG A 202 3.00 -18.65 -9.91
C ARG A 202 4.00 -19.26 -10.87
N ILE A 203 3.55 -20.16 -11.72
CA ILE A 203 4.39 -20.77 -12.75
C ILE A 203 5.01 -19.67 -13.63
N ILE A 204 4.21 -18.69 -14.05
CA ILE A 204 4.70 -17.58 -14.90
C ILE A 204 5.77 -16.77 -14.15
N TYR A 205 5.58 -16.42 -12.86
CA TYR A 205 6.59 -15.71 -12.07
C TYR A 205 7.90 -16.50 -11.98
N VAL A 206 7.83 -17.79 -11.68
CA VAL A 206 9.00 -18.69 -11.57
C VAL A 206 9.74 -18.77 -12.90
N LEU A 207 9.01 -19.04 -13.98
CA LEU A 207 9.59 -19.17 -15.32
C LEU A 207 10.22 -17.87 -15.79
N TYR A 208 9.54 -16.72 -15.56
CA TYR A 208 10.08 -15.41 -15.91
C TYR A 208 11.38 -15.13 -15.14
N CYS A 209 11.41 -15.35 -13.83
CA CYS A 209 12.61 -15.13 -13.03
C CYS A 209 13.74 -16.05 -13.45
N ARG A 210 13.48 -17.33 -13.70
CA ARG A 210 14.49 -18.31 -14.13
C ARG A 210 15.09 -17.96 -15.49
N TYR A 211 14.24 -17.49 -16.43
CA TYR A 211 14.70 -17.13 -17.78
C TYR A 211 15.47 -15.80 -17.80
N LYS A 212 14.98 -14.80 -17.08
CA LYS A 212 15.47 -13.41 -17.18
C LYS A 212 16.63 -13.10 -16.25
N PHE A 213 16.71 -13.73 -15.07
CA PHE A 213 17.69 -13.41 -14.05
C PHE A 213 18.65 -14.58 -13.86
N ARG A 214 19.56 -14.77 -14.84
CA ARG A 214 20.55 -15.87 -14.84
C ARG A 214 21.61 -15.71 -13.75
N ASP A 215 21.80 -14.51 -13.23
CA ASP A 215 22.75 -14.20 -12.14
C ASP A 215 22.24 -14.65 -10.76
N VAL A 216 20.98 -15.08 -10.70
CA VAL A 216 20.31 -15.46 -9.44
C VAL A 216 20.07 -16.98 -9.44
N HIS A 217 20.94 -17.69 -8.74
CA HIS A 217 20.84 -19.15 -8.63
C HIS A 217 20.38 -19.56 -7.23
N PHE A 218 19.47 -20.52 -7.20
CA PHE A 218 19.09 -21.16 -5.94
C PHE A 218 20.19 -22.13 -5.49
N SER A 219 20.66 -21.99 -4.25
CA SER A 219 21.61 -22.89 -3.60
C SER A 219 21.07 -23.29 -2.22
N ILE A 220 21.15 -24.55 -1.88
CA ILE A 220 20.76 -25.04 -0.55
C ILE A 220 21.73 -24.52 0.52
N HIS A 221 22.98 -24.20 0.15
CA HIS A 221 23.99 -23.69 1.06
C HIS A 221 23.79 -22.20 1.35
N VAL A 222 22.81 -21.90 2.17
CA VAL A 222 22.56 -20.54 2.66
C VAL A 222 23.38 -20.30 3.92
N GLY A 223 24.28 -19.34 3.89
CA GLY A 223 25.07 -18.99 5.06
C GLY A 223 24.17 -18.59 6.24
N LYS A 224 24.29 -19.28 7.39
CA LYS A 224 23.51 -19.01 8.62
C LYS A 224 23.44 -17.53 8.99
N LYS A 225 24.51 -16.77 8.73
CA LYS A 225 24.57 -15.32 8.99
C LYS A 225 23.53 -14.51 8.16
N VAL A 226 23.32 -14.85 6.87
CA VAL A 226 22.36 -14.17 5.99
C VAL A 226 20.94 -14.50 6.41
N PHE A 227 20.66 -15.78 6.64
CA PHE A 227 19.35 -16.27 7.10
C PHE A 227 18.90 -15.59 8.40
N VAL A 228 19.76 -15.59 9.44
CA VAL A 228 19.46 -14.94 10.72
C VAL A 228 19.28 -13.41 10.58
N LYS A 229 20.07 -12.77 9.71
CA LYS A 229 19.92 -11.33 9.44
C LYS A 229 18.56 -11.01 8.82
N MET A 230 18.11 -11.81 7.84
CA MET A 230 16.81 -11.62 7.19
C MET A 230 15.66 -11.87 8.18
N LEU A 231 15.72 -12.92 9.00
CA LEU A 231 14.71 -13.19 10.02
C LEU A 231 14.64 -12.11 11.09
N LYS A 232 15.76 -11.62 11.59
CA LYS A 232 15.80 -10.51 12.57
C LYS A 232 15.18 -9.24 11.99
N PHE A 233 15.51 -8.92 10.75
CA PHE A 233 14.93 -7.77 10.06
C PHE A 233 13.42 -7.93 9.88
N ALA A 234 12.97 -9.10 9.40
CA ALA A 234 11.55 -9.41 9.24
C ALA A 234 10.80 -9.35 10.58
N GLY A 235 11.37 -9.87 11.68
CA GLY A 235 10.76 -9.78 13.01
C GLY A 235 10.52 -8.35 13.46
N TRP A 236 11.50 -7.45 13.29
CA TRP A 236 11.30 -6.02 13.61
C TRP A 236 10.30 -5.35 12.67
N SER A 237 10.28 -5.71 11.39
CA SER A 237 9.28 -5.23 10.43
C SER A 237 7.87 -5.72 10.80
N THR A 238 7.74 -6.96 11.29
CA THR A 238 6.48 -7.51 11.79
C THR A 238 5.95 -6.69 12.97
N PHE A 239 6.82 -6.34 13.93
CA PHE A 239 6.44 -5.48 15.04
C PHE A 239 5.92 -4.12 14.58
N GLY A 240 6.61 -3.47 13.63
CA GLY A 240 6.16 -2.20 13.05
C GLY A 240 4.82 -2.32 12.31
N ASN A 241 4.63 -3.37 11.51
CA ASN A 241 3.37 -3.63 10.81
C ASN A 241 2.23 -3.96 11.78
N MET A 242 2.51 -4.71 12.84
CA MET A 242 1.55 -5.00 13.90
C MET A 242 1.08 -3.72 14.59
N ALA A 243 1.99 -2.78 14.86
CA ALA A 243 1.63 -1.48 15.42
C ALA A 243 0.65 -0.70 14.51
N LEU A 244 0.85 -0.74 13.20
CA LEU A 244 -0.06 -0.12 12.23
C LEU A 244 -1.43 -0.82 12.21
N VAL A 245 -1.45 -2.15 12.20
CA VAL A 245 -2.70 -2.93 12.21
C VAL A 245 -3.46 -2.71 13.52
N CYS A 246 -2.78 -2.77 14.66
CA CYS A 246 -3.39 -2.47 15.96
C CYS A 246 -3.96 -1.06 16.00
N ASN A 247 -3.27 -0.07 15.44
CA ASN A 247 -3.77 1.30 15.39
C ASN A 247 -5.05 1.38 14.52
N THR A 248 -5.02 0.86 13.30
CA THR A 248 -6.18 0.93 12.39
C THR A 248 -7.39 0.16 12.90
N GLN A 249 -7.22 -1.09 13.34
CA GLN A 249 -8.31 -1.92 13.85
C GLN A 249 -8.72 -1.52 15.27
N GLY A 250 -7.76 -1.13 16.12
CA GLY A 250 -8.05 -0.65 17.46
C GLY A 250 -8.88 0.62 17.46
N LEU A 251 -8.59 1.58 16.57
CA LEU A 251 -9.42 2.77 16.40
C LEU A 251 -10.84 2.45 15.92
N ASN A 252 -11.00 1.42 15.10
CA ASN A 252 -12.31 0.91 14.68
C ASN A 252 -13.14 0.49 15.90
N LEU A 253 -12.53 -0.30 16.79
CA LEU A 253 -13.18 -0.75 18.02
C LEU A 253 -13.51 0.43 18.96
N VAL A 254 -12.57 1.37 19.11
CA VAL A 254 -12.79 2.56 19.95
C VAL A 254 -13.93 3.41 19.41
N LEU A 255 -13.97 3.71 18.12
CA LEU A 255 -15.03 4.49 17.50
C LEU A 255 -16.39 3.79 17.58
N ASN A 256 -16.40 2.46 17.45
CA ASN A 256 -17.62 1.67 17.63
C ASN A 256 -18.13 1.75 19.07
N ALA A 257 -17.24 1.58 20.07
CA ALA A 257 -17.59 1.58 21.49
C ALA A 257 -18.15 2.92 21.98
N PHE A 258 -17.64 4.05 21.46
CA PHE A 258 -18.06 5.40 21.89
C PHE A 258 -19.09 6.07 20.97
N GLY A 259 -19.11 5.73 19.69
CA GLY A 259 -19.94 6.38 18.68
C GLY A 259 -20.97 5.47 18.00
N GLY A 260 -20.89 4.18 18.29
CA GLY A 260 -21.80 3.19 17.72
C GLY A 260 -21.56 2.89 16.23
N VAL A 261 -22.49 2.11 15.67
CA VAL A 261 -22.37 1.55 14.32
C VAL A 261 -22.33 2.63 13.22
N VAL A 262 -23.08 3.72 13.39
CA VAL A 262 -23.15 4.81 12.38
C VAL A 262 -21.81 5.52 12.23
N VAL A 263 -21.12 5.80 13.35
CA VAL A 263 -19.79 6.42 13.34
C VAL A 263 -18.76 5.48 12.72
N ASN A 264 -18.89 4.20 13.02
CA ASN A 264 -17.99 3.20 12.44
C ASN A 264 -18.18 3.08 10.92
N ALA A 265 -19.43 3.08 10.43
CA ALA A 265 -19.73 3.10 9.01
C ALA A 265 -19.17 4.34 8.32
N ALA A 266 -19.29 5.52 8.94
CA ALA A 266 -18.70 6.76 8.43
C ALA A 266 -17.16 6.68 8.31
N ARG A 267 -16.52 6.08 9.31
CA ARG A 267 -15.06 5.85 9.29
C ARG A 267 -14.64 4.89 8.19
N GLU A 268 -15.37 3.79 7.99
CA GLU A 268 -15.05 2.82 6.92
C GLU A 268 -15.14 3.45 5.53
N ILE A 269 -16.17 4.29 5.29
CA ILE A 269 -16.28 5.06 4.04
C ILE A 269 -15.08 5.97 3.85
N ALA A 270 -14.74 6.74 4.88
CA ALA A 270 -13.59 7.65 4.85
C ALA A 270 -12.25 6.90 4.61
N PHE A 271 -12.10 5.73 5.23
CA PHE A 271 -10.93 4.86 5.04
C PHE A 271 -10.83 4.31 3.61
N GLN A 272 -11.94 3.95 2.97
CA GLN A 272 -11.96 3.50 1.58
C GLN A 272 -11.49 4.60 0.63
N VAL A 273 -11.95 5.86 0.83
CA VAL A 273 -11.48 7.01 0.05
C VAL A 273 -9.98 7.23 0.25
N GLN A 274 -9.52 7.24 1.50
CA GLN A 274 -8.10 7.37 1.83
C GLN A 274 -7.27 6.26 1.15
N ALA A 275 -7.70 5.00 1.25
CA ALA A 275 -7.00 3.85 0.67
C ALA A 275 -6.89 3.95 -0.85
N ALA A 276 -7.93 4.43 -1.54
CA ALA A 276 -7.89 4.67 -2.98
C ALA A 276 -6.82 5.70 -3.36
N VAL A 277 -6.78 6.84 -2.68
CA VAL A 277 -5.79 7.90 -2.90
C VAL A 277 -4.37 7.41 -2.57
N VAL A 278 -4.18 6.72 -1.44
CA VAL A 278 -2.89 6.17 -1.03
C VAL A 278 -2.38 5.11 -2.02
N SER A 279 -3.25 4.29 -2.60
CA SER A 279 -2.84 3.27 -3.59
C SER A 279 -2.21 3.88 -4.84
N PHE A 280 -2.66 5.10 -5.23
CA PHE A 280 -2.07 5.84 -6.33
C PHE A 280 -0.62 6.24 -6.03
N ILE A 281 -0.36 6.78 -4.85
CA ILE A 281 1.00 7.17 -4.45
C ILE A 281 1.90 5.95 -4.23
N ALA A 282 1.36 4.86 -3.70
CA ALA A 282 2.10 3.61 -3.51
C ALA A 282 2.68 3.07 -4.83
N SER A 283 2.00 3.28 -5.96
CA SER A 283 2.50 2.92 -7.29
C SER A 283 3.76 3.72 -7.66
N PHE A 284 3.78 5.03 -7.43
CA PHE A 284 4.97 5.87 -7.60
C PHE A 284 6.11 5.43 -6.67
N GLN A 285 5.82 5.25 -5.39
CA GLN A 285 6.82 4.85 -4.39
C GLN A 285 7.42 3.48 -4.71
N THR A 286 6.64 2.53 -5.20
CA THR A 286 7.13 1.22 -5.64
C THR A 286 8.17 1.32 -6.75
N ALA A 287 8.03 2.30 -7.65
CA ALA A 287 9.02 2.53 -8.71
C ALA A 287 10.34 3.15 -8.19
N VAL A 288 10.28 3.96 -7.12
CA VAL A 288 11.42 4.72 -6.59
C VAL A 288 12.18 3.95 -5.50
N ASN A 289 11.47 3.22 -4.65
CA ASN A 289 12.03 2.57 -3.45
C ASN A 289 13.27 1.69 -3.72
N PRO A 290 13.34 0.88 -4.80
CA PRO A 290 14.53 0.10 -5.09
C PRO A 290 15.77 0.96 -5.34
N GLN A 291 15.62 2.14 -5.95
CA GLN A 291 16.75 3.02 -6.23
C GLN A 291 17.33 3.64 -4.97
N ILE A 292 16.47 4.03 -3.99
CA ILE A 292 16.93 4.51 -2.67
C ILE A 292 17.81 3.45 -2.01
N THR A 293 17.36 2.18 -2.01
CA THR A 293 18.11 1.08 -1.40
C THR A 293 19.42 0.79 -2.14
N LYS A 294 19.43 0.84 -3.48
CA LYS A 294 20.65 0.63 -4.30
C LYS A 294 21.69 1.72 -4.07
N ASN A 295 21.27 3.00 -4.09
CA ASN A 295 22.17 4.13 -3.83
C ASN A 295 22.84 3.99 -2.45
N TYR A 296 22.06 3.62 -1.44
CA TYR A 296 22.61 3.37 -0.11
C TYR A 296 23.61 2.20 -0.11
N ALA A 297 23.29 1.09 -0.81
CA ALA A 297 24.17 -0.06 -0.92
C ALA A 297 25.51 0.27 -1.62
N GLN A 298 25.50 1.22 -2.56
CA GLN A 298 26.68 1.77 -3.24
C GLN A 298 27.46 2.80 -2.39
N LYS A 299 27.00 3.05 -1.14
CA LYS A 299 27.56 4.06 -0.21
C LYS A 299 27.46 5.51 -0.72
N ASP A 300 26.63 5.77 -1.71
CA ASP A 300 26.30 7.12 -2.17
C ASP A 300 25.20 7.72 -1.29
N LEU A 301 25.60 8.23 -0.12
CA LEU A 301 24.67 8.84 0.83
C LEU A 301 24.09 10.14 0.30
N GLN A 302 24.80 10.86 -0.56
CA GLN A 302 24.29 12.10 -1.15
C GLN A 302 23.14 11.80 -2.11
N ALA A 303 23.35 10.90 -3.10
CA ALA A 303 22.28 10.49 -4.01
C ALA A 303 21.10 9.84 -3.26
N THR A 304 21.36 9.08 -2.18
CA THR A 304 20.31 8.51 -1.31
C THR A 304 19.46 9.60 -0.70
N ASN A 305 20.08 10.61 -0.05
CA ASN A 305 19.36 11.71 0.60
C ASN A 305 18.61 12.58 -0.42
N ASP A 306 19.23 12.91 -1.55
CA ASP A 306 18.61 13.69 -2.63
C ASP A 306 17.37 12.99 -3.17
N LEU A 307 17.44 11.67 -3.39
CA LEU A 307 16.31 10.89 -3.87
C LEU A 307 15.19 10.78 -2.81
N ILE A 308 15.52 10.65 -1.52
CA ILE A 308 14.54 10.65 -0.41
C ILE A 308 13.82 12.00 -0.36
N LEU A 309 14.54 13.12 -0.36
CA LEU A 309 13.95 14.47 -0.32
C LEU A 309 13.01 14.70 -1.50
N ARG A 310 13.47 14.35 -2.70
CA ARG A 310 12.69 14.47 -3.93
C ARG A 310 11.46 13.58 -3.90
N SER A 311 11.60 12.31 -3.50
CA SER A 311 10.48 11.36 -3.47
C SER A 311 9.44 11.73 -2.43
N SER A 312 9.87 12.23 -1.25
CA SER A 312 8.97 12.73 -0.22
C SER A 312 8.13 13.91 -0.73
N ARG A 313 8.77 14.88 -1.39
CA ARG A 313 8.09 16.04 -1.96
C ARG A 313 7.11 15.63 -3.06
N LEU A 314 7.54 14.79 -4.00
CA LEU A 314 6.69 14.35 -5.11
C LEU A 314 5.54 13.47 -4.63
N SER A 315 5.76 12.58 -3.64
CA SER A 315 4.68 11.78 -3.04
C SER A 315 3.60 12.65 -2.45
N PHE A 316 3.96 13.71 -1.73
CA PHE A 316 3.00 14.65 -1.18
C PHE A 316 2.22 15.40 -2.28
N ILE A 317 2.92 15.95 -3.27
CA ILE A 317 2.30 16.69 -4.39
C ILE A 317 1.30 15.79 -5.14
N LEU A 318 1.68 14.56 -5.46
CA LEU A 318 0.81 13.60 -6.14
C LEU A 318 -0.41 13.22 -5.30
N LEU A 319 -0.24 13.05 -3.98
CA LEU A 319 -1.37 12.81 -3.08
C LEU A 319 -2.27 14.03 -3.02
N TYR A 320 -1.70 15.20 -2.85
CA TYR A 320 -2.43 16.44 -2.68
C TYR A 320 -3.22 16.83 -3.95
N LEU A 321 -2.69 16.50 -5.15
CA LEU A 321 -3.39 16.65 -6.41
C LEU A 321 -4.75 15.93 -6.43
N MET A 322 -4.83 14.76 -5.77
CA MET A 322 -6.08 14.01 -5.63
C MET A 322 -6.87 14.42 -4.37
N ALA A 323 -6.16 14.74 -3.29
CA ALA A 323 -6.80 15.05 -2.02
C ALA A 323 -7.53 16.39 -2.02
N LEU A 324 -6.97 17.43 -2.63
CA LEU A 324 -7.59 18.77 -2.61
C LEU A 324 -9.01 18.78 -3.22
N PRO A 325 -9.26 18.29 -4.46
CA PRO A 325 -10.60 18.24 -5.01
C PRO A 325 -11.57 17.39 -4.14
N ILE A 326 -11.08 16.28 -3.57
CA ILE A 326 -11.89 15.44 -2.67
C ILE A 326 -12.21 16.20 -1.38
N MET A 327 -11.27 16.95 -0.82
CA MET A 327 -11.47 17.70 0.43
C MET A 327 -12.39 18.91 0.24
N THR A 328 -12.36 19.55 -0.92
CA THR A 328 -13.25 20.69 -1.24
C THR A 328 -14.68 20.23 -1.48
N GLU A 329 -14.86 19.20 -2.31
CA GLU A 329 -16.19 18.72 -2.74
C GLU A 329 -16.55 17.36 -2.13
N THR A 330 -16.17 17.14 -0.85
CA THR A 330 -16.34 15.83 -0.17
C THR A 330 -17.79 15.37 -0.16
N GLU A 331 -18.71 16.27 0.20
CA GLU A 331 -20.15 15.98 0.33
C GLU A 331 -20.70 15.46 -1.00
N MET A 332 -20.44 16.18 -2.07
CA MET A 332 -20.96 15.85 -3.40
C MET A 332 -20.33 14.55 -3.94
N ILE A 333 -19.00 14.36 -3.76
CA ILE A 333 -18.33 13.13 -4.18
C ILE A 333 -18.89 11.92 -3.46
N LEU A 334 -19.14 12.04 -2.14
CA LEU A 334 -19.75 10.97 -1.36
C LEU A 334 -21.20 10.71 -1.75
N GLN A 335 -21.99 11.75 -2.06
CA GLN A 335 -23.37 11.62 -2.54
C GLN A 335 -23.44 10.94 -3.91
N LEU A 336 -22.51 11.24 -4.81
CA LEU A 336 -22.40 10.54 -6.09
C LEU A 336 -22.12 9.05 -5.95
N TRP A 337 -21.33 8.70 -4.96
CA TRP A 337 -20.95 7.31 -4.73
C TRP A 337 -21.98 6.54 -3.90
N LEU A 338 -22.55 7.20 -2.88
CA LEU A 338 -23.44 6.60 -1.88
C LEU A 338 -24.83 7.20 -1.97
N LYS A 339 -25.88 6.36 -1.91
CA LYS A 339 -27.27 6.85 -1.85
C LYS A 339 -27.57 7.61 -0.56
N VAL A 340 -26.96 7.16 0.56
CA VAL A 340 -27.08 7.77 1.88
C VAL A 340 -25.67 7.99 2.44
N VAL A 341 -25.33 9.25 2.75
CA VAL A 341 -24.04 9.62 3.32
C VAL A 341 -24.16 9.75 4.83
N PRO A 342 -23.44 8.95 5.64
CA PRO A 342 -23.43 9.13 7.09
C PRO A 342 -22.87 10.51 7.47
N SER A 343 -23.46 11.16 8.48
CA SER A 343 -23.19 12.54 8.88
C SER A 343 -21.71 12.85 9.15
N TYR A 344 -20.97 11.89 9.70
CA TYR A 344 -19.53 12.06 10.00
C TYR A 344 -18.60 11.71 8.83
N ALA A 345 -19.09 11.08 7.75
CA ALA A 345 -18.23 10.61 6.66
C ALA A 345 -17.45 11.74 5.97
N PRO A 346 -18.01 12.93 5.69
CA PRO A 346 -17.24 14.01 5.06
C PRO A 346 -16.08 14.51 5.91
N ILE A 347 -16.32 14.80 7.20
CA ILE A 347 -15.27 15.32 8.08
C ILE A 347 -14.17 14.26 8.32
N PHE A 348 -14.54 12.99 8.49
CA PHE A 348 -13.58 11.89 8.66
C PHE A 348 -12.73 11.70 7.39
N THR A 349 -13.32 11.83 6.21
CA THR A 349 -12.59 11.76 4.93
C THR A 349 -11.54 12.86 4.86
N ARG A 350 -11.90 14.11 5.15
CA ARG A 350 -10.96 15.24 5.16
C ARG A 350 -9.81 15.00 6.14
N LEU A 351 -10.09 14.58 7.36
CA LEU A 351 -9.07 14.36 8.39
C LEU A 351 -8.16 13.16 8.07
N LEU A 352 -8.71 12.05 7.54
CA LEU A 352 -7.89 10.91 7.12
C LEU A 352 -7.01 11.23 5.90
N LEU A 353 -7.46 12.09 4.99
CA LEU A 353 -6.60 12.60 3.91
C LEU A 353 -5.46 13.46 4.46
N CYS A 354 -5.69 14.27 5.50
CA CYS A 354 -4.61 14.98 6.19
C CYS A 354 -3.58 14.02 6.80
N VAL A 355 -4.01 12.92 7.44
CA VAL A 355 -3.12 11.87 7.94
C VAL A 355 -2.29 11.29 6.77
N ALA A 356 -2.95 10.94 5.67
CA ALA A 356 -2.28 10.39 4.49
C ALA A 356 -1.25 11.35 3.89
N MET A 357 -1.51 12.66 3.90
CA MET A 357 -0.56 13.68 3.44
C MET A 357 0.74 13.66 4.25
N VAL A 358 0.67 13.55 5.57
CA VAL A 358 1.86 13.42 6.42
C VAL A 358 2.58 12.08 6.18
N ASP A 359 1.84 10.97 6.07
CA ASP A 359 2.40 9.64 5.83
C ASP A 359 3.06 9.50 4.45
N SER A 360 2.58 10.23 3.43
CA SER A 360 3.17 10.20 2.10
C SER A 360 4.63 10.66 2.07
N ILE A 361 4.99 11.61 2.93
CA ILE A 361 6.36 12.13 3.10
C ILE A 361 7.24 11.10 3.84
N ALA A 362 6.63 10.28 4.68
CA ALA A 362 7.30 9.38 5.60
C ALA A 362 7.88 8.13 4.91
N ASN A 363 7.21 7.62 3.89
CA ASN A 363 7.58 6.34 3.25
C ASN A 363 9.00 6.33 2.67
N PRO A 364 9.47 7.31 1.87
CA PRO A 364 10.84 7.31 1.36
C PRO A 364 11.90 7.33 2.47
N MET A 365 11.63 8.02 3.59
CA MET A 365 12.51 8.03 4.75
C MET A 365 12.57 6.67 5.44
N MET A 366 11.43 5.96 5.54
CA MET A 366 11.37 4.60 6.06
C MET A 366 12.18 3.63 5.18
N ILE A 367 12.12 3.78 3.86
CA ILE A 367 12.91 2.96 2.93
C ILE A 367 14.41 3.23 3.12
N GLY A 368 14.82 4.50 3.27
CA GLY A 368 16.20 4.86 3.61
C GLY A 368 16.67 4.23 4.92
N ALA A 369 15.86 4.30 5.97
CA ALA A 369 16.16 3.63 7.24
C ALA A 369 16.25 2.10 7.08
N SER A 370 15.33 1.50 6.30
CA SER A 370 15.32 0.07 6.01
C SER A 370 16.56 -0.37 5.24
N ALA A 371 17.06 0.46 4.31
CA ALA A 371 18.27 0.18 3.53
C ALA A 371 19.50 -0.04 4.42
N THR A 372 19.58 0.63 5.59
CA THR A 372 20.69 0.44 6.54
C THR A 372 20.73 -0.97 7.16
N GLY A 373 19.59 -1.66 7.20
CA GLY A 373 19.43 -2.96 7.87
C GLY A 373 19.27 -2.86 9.38
N ASN A 374 19.42 -1.69 10.00
CA ASN A 374 19.25 -1.46 11.43
C ASN A 374 17.93 -0.72 11.71
N ILE A 375 16.83 -1.48 11.68
CA ILE A 375 15.47 -0.93 11.80
C ILE A 375 14.86 -1.08 13.20
N LYS A 376 15.58 -1.70 14.15
CA LYS A 376 15.09 -1.95 15.50
C LYS A 376 14.64 -0.64 16.18
N GLU A 377 15.54 0.32 16.24
CA GLU A 377 15.27 1.62 16.89
C GLU A 377 14.13 2.37 16.18
N TYR A 378 14.07 2.28 14.86
CA TYR A 378 13.00 2.86 14.06
C TYR A 378 11.62 2.28 14.43
N HIS A 379 11.48 0.96 14.38
CA HIS A 379 10.19 0.33 14.67
C HIS A 379 9.78 0.45 16.13
N LEU A 380 10.72 0.39 17.08
CA LEU A 380 10.39 0.59 18.49
C LEU A 380 9.91 2.01 18.80
N LYS A 381 10.64 3.04 18.33
CA LYS A 381 10.30 4.43 18.63
C LYS A 381 9.11 4.91 17.82
N VAL A 382 9.16 4.78 16.50
CA VAL A 382 8.08 5.23 15.60
C VAL A 382 6.84 4.37 15.80
N GLY A 383 6.97 3.04 15.83
CA GLY A 383 5.85 2.13 16.09
C GLY A 383 5.24 2.33 17.48
N GLY A 384 6.07 2.56 18.51
CA GLY A 384 5.60 2.88 19.86
C GLY A 384 4.79 4.17 19.91
N ILE A 385 5.23 5.23 19.23
CA ILE A 385 4.47 6.49 19.14
C ILE A 385 3.13 6.27 18.43
N LEU A 386 3.13 5.52 17.33
CA LEU A 386 1.88 5.21 16.61
C LEU A 386 0.91 4.42 17.48
N LEU A 387 1.39 3.48 18.32
CA LEU A 387 0.55 2.74 19.26
C LEU A 387 -0.05 3.64 20.35
N CYS A 388 0.61 4.73 20.73
CA CYS A 388 0.07 5.68 21.70
C CYS A 388 -1.21 6.38 21.21
N ALA A 389 -1.51 6.36 19.92
CA ALA A 389 -2.74 6.94 19.39
C ALA A 389 -4.00 6.32 20.03
N LEU A 390 -4.00 4.99 20.27
CA LEU A 390 -5.14 4.30 20.86
C LEU A 390 -5.44 4.74 22.31
N PRO A 391 -4.49 4.65 23.27
CA PRO A 391 -4.77 5.07 24.63
C PRO A 391 -5.08 6.57 24.73
N ILE A 392 -4.45 7.42 23.90
CA ILE A 392 -4.75 8.85 23.88
C ILE A 392 -6.16 9.10 23.33
N ALA A 393 -6.57 8.40 22.26
CA ALA A 393 -7.94 8.49 21.72
C ALA A 393 -9.00 8.07 22.76
N ILE A 394 -8.77 6.96 23.48
CA ILE A 394 -9.65 6.51 24.55
C ILE A 394 -9.74 7.56 25.69
N LEU A 395 -8.60 8.13 26.08
CA LEU A 395 -8.55 9.15 27.13
C LEU A 395 -9.35 10.39 26.73
N VAL A 396 -9.13 10.90 25.52
CA VAL A 396 -9.81 12.10 25.00
C VAL A 396 -11.32 11.88 24.94
N LEU A 397 -11.79 10.71 24.47
CA LEU A 397 -13.21 10.38 24.44
C LEU A 397 -13.82 10.22 25.86
N LYS A 398 -13.08 9.62 26.81
CA LYS A 398 -13.51 9.51 28.21
C LYS A 398 -13.60 10.89 28.90
N LEU A 399 -12.82 11.86 28.47
CA LEU A 399 -12.87 13.26 28.94
C LEU A 399 -14.05 14.04 28.32
N GLY A 400 -14.87 13.43 27.48
CA GLY A 400 -16.07 14.04 26.89
C GLY A 400 -15.82 14.86 25.63
N PHE A 401 -14.64 14.75 25.00
CA PHE A 401 -14.39 15.40 23.71
C PHE A 401 -15.17 14.73 22.58
N PRO A 402 -15.56 15.49 21.52
CA PRO A 402 -16.32 14.95 20.40
C PRO A 402 -15.51 13.89 19.65
N ILE A 403 -16.21 12.94 19.00
CA ILE A 403 -15.63 11.81 18.26
C ILE A 403 -14.58 12.23 17.22
N VAL A 404 -14.76 13.39 16.61
CA VAL A 404 -13.82 13.99 15.64
C VAL A 404 -12.41 14.16 16.23
N SER A 405 -12.30 14.38 17.54
CA SER A 405 -11.01 14.57 18.25
C SER A 405 -10.06 13.37 18.10
N VAL A 406 -10.58 12.16 17.90
CA VAL A 406 -9.77 10.96 17.64
C VAL A 406 -8.88 11.13 16.40
N PHE A 407 -9.40 11.75 15.35
CA PHE A 407 -8.64 11.98 14.11
C PHE A 407 -7.63 13.12 14.27
N ILE A 408 -7.93 14.11 15.11
CA ILE A 408 -6.97 15.18 15.50
C ILE A 408 -5.80 14.53 16.25
N VAL A 409 -6.09 13.64 17.21
CA VAL A 409 -5.06 12.85 17.91
C VAL A 409 -4.19 12.08 16.92
N LEU A 410 -4.81 11.42 15.93
CA LEU A 410 -4.05 10.71 14.88
C LEU A 410 -3.10 11.63 14.13
N ILE A 411 -3.56 12.80 13.70
CA ILE A 411 -2.72 13.77 12.98
C ILE A 411 -1.54 14.20 13.86
N LEU A 412 -1.77 14.52 15.13
CA LEU A 412 -0.72 14.91 16.07
C LEU A 412 0.30 13.79 16.31
N VAL A 413 -0.19 12.56 16.46
CA VAL A 413 0.66 11.36 16.64
C VAL A 413 1.51 11.10 15.40
N VAL A 414 0.95 11.22 14.20
CA VAL A 414 1.69 11.00 12.94
C VAL A 414 2.73 12.11 12.73
N ILE A 415 2.42 13.37 13.05
CA ILE A 415 3.39 14.48 13.01
C ILE A 415 4.53 14.22 14.02
N THR A 416 4.21 13.81 15.24
CA THR A 416 5.22 13.46 16.26
C THR A 416 6.10 12.29 15.80
N ALA A 417 5.48 11.26 15.22
CA ALA A 417 6.20 10.14 14.62
C ALA A 417 7.13 10.60 13.48
N GLN A 418 6.72 11.59 12.67
CA GLN A 418 7.54 12.16 11.61
C GLN A 418 8.78 12.89 12.17
N ILE A 419 8.65 13.65 13.24
CA ILE A 419 9.78 14.32 13.90
C ILE A 419 10.79 13.30 14.42
N VAL A 420 10.30 12.26 15.13
CA VAL A 420 11.17 11.19 15.65
C VAL A 420 11.82 10.40 14.52
N ARG A 421 11.09 10.16 13.41
CA ARG A 421 11.63 9.52 12.20
C ARG A 421 12.81 10.30 11.62
N MET A 422 12.68 11.62 11.50
CA MET A 422 13.78 12.47 11.02
C MET A 422 15.02 12.36 11.91
N TYR A 423 14.84 12.35 13.25
CA TYR A 423 15.93 12.17 14.19
C TYR A 423 16.67 10.83 14.01
N ILE A 424 15.91 9.74 13.82
CA ILE A 424 16.48 8.41 13.58
C ILE A 424 17.21 8.36 12.24
N CYS A 425 16.63 8.94 11.18
CA CYS A 425 17.24 9.01 9.86
C CYS A 425 18.57 9.80 9.87
N ARG A 426 18.64 10.91 10.66
CA ARG A 426 19.90 11.64 10.85
C ARG A 426 20.99 10.75 11.44
N LYS A 427 20.64 9.92 12.42
CA LYS A 427 21.57 8.99 13.07
C LYS A 427 22.01 7.86 12.13
N LEU A 428 21.09 7.35 11.28
CA LEU A 428 21.32 6.17 10.45
C LEU A 428 22.08 6.45 9.16
N TYR A 429 21.80 7.56 8.49
CA TYR A 429 22.38 7.90 7.19
C TYR A 429 22.63 9.41 6.98
N HIS A 430 22.90 10.14 8.07
CA HIS A 430 23.26 11.56 8.06
C HIS A 430 22.23 12.46 7.35
N PHE A 431 20.94 12.18 7.55
CA PHE A 431 19.85 12.98 6.99
C PHE A 431 19.84 14.40 7.53
N SER A 432 19.73 15.41 6.67
CA SER A 432 19.76 16.82 7.06
C SER A 432 18.36 17.38 7.30
N PHE A 433 18.08 17.80 8.57
CA PHE A 433 16.83 18.48 8.92
C PHE A 433 16.64 19.80 8.16
N GLN A 434 17.70 20.58 8.02
CA GLN A 434 17.64 21.88 7.36
C GLN A 434 17.30 21.75 5.88
N ARG A 435 17.92 20.76 5.19
CA ARG A 435 17.58 20.48 3.80
C ARG A 435 16.13 19.99 3.65
N PHE A 436 15.69 19.10 4.54
CA PHE A 436 14.31 18.61 4.50
C PHE A 436 13.31 19.76 4.73
N PHE A 437 13.57 20.62 5.70
CA PHE A 437 12.69 21.77 5.93
C PHE A 437 12.63 22.71 4.72
N ASN A 438 13.78 23.07 4.14
CA ASN A 438 13.85 24.03 3.04
C ASN A 438 13.37 23.44 1.69
N GLU A 439 13.77 22.19 1.38
CA GLU A 439 13.51 21.58 0.08
C GLU A 439 12.19 20.82 0.02
N VAL A 440 11.61 20.42 1.16
CA VAL A 440 10.35 19.69 1.22
C VAL A 440 9.29 20.53 1.93
N ILE A 441 9.39 20.72 3.25
CA ILE A 441 8.30 21.32 4.05
C ILE A 441 7.95 22.73 3.59
N LYS A 442 8.93 23.63 3.49
CA LYS A 442 8.69 25.03 3.06
C LYS A 442 8.00 25.10 1.70
N LYS A 443 8.46 24.30 0.72
CA LYS A 443 7.87 24.25 -0.62
C LYS A 443 6.45 23.71 -0.59
N LEU A 444 6.21 22.63 0.16
CA LEU A 444 4.89 22.03 0.27
C LEU A 444 3.89 22.95 0.96
N VAL A 445 4.29 23.64 2.02
CA VAL A 445 3.43 24.64 2.70
C VAL A 445 3.02 25.76 1.73
N VAL A 446 3.97 26.29 0.96
CA VAL A 446 3.67 27.34 -0.04
C VAL A 446 2.73 26.82 -1.12
N VAL A 447 2.96 25.60 -1.64
CA VAL A 447 2.06 24.97 -2.62
C VAL A 447 0.66 24.80 -2.05
N VAL A 448 0.52 24.26 -0.82
CA VAL A 448 -0.78 24.06 -0.18
C VAL A 448 -1.50 25.38 0.02
N LEU A 449 -0.85 26.37 0.62
CA LEU A 449 -1.49 27.66 0.89
C LEU A 449 -2.00 28.35 -0.38
N ILE A 450 -1.18 28.40 -1.43
CA ILE A 450 -1.56 29.12 -2.65
C ILE A 450 -2.61 28.33 -3.46
N SER A 451 -2.43 27.02 -3.62
CA SER A 451 -3.33 26.22 -4.47
C SER A 451 -4.71 26.00 -3.85
N THR A 452 -4.85 26.10 -2.52
CA THR A 452 -6.13 25.95 -1.82
C THR A 452 -7.04 27.16 -1.98
N ILE A 453 -6.48 28.37 -2.12
CA ILE A 453 -7.25 29.62 -2.10
C ILE A 453 -8.35 29.60 -3.16
N LEU A 454 -8.00 29.38 -4.41
CA LEU A 454 -8.95 29.48 -5.52
C LEU A 454 -10.07 28.43 -5.46
N PRO A 455 -9.78 27.12 -5.25
CA PRO A 455 -10.83 26.11 -5.12
C PRO A 455 -11.78 26.37 -3.95
N VAL A 456 -11.24 26.78 -2.80
CA VAL A 456 -12.06 27.07 -1.60
C VAL A 456 -12.93 28.31 -1.83
N LEU A 457 -12.40 29.38 -2.42
CA LEU A 457 -13.21 30.55 -2.77
C LEU A 457 -14.35 30.19 -3.73
N LEU A 458 -14.05 29.40 -4.77
CA LEU A 458 -15.06 28.95 -5.72
C LEU A 458 -16.13 28.08 -5.05
N HIS A 459 -15.76 27.19 -4.14
CA HIS A 459 -16.71 26.36 -3.39
C HIS A 459 -17.76 27.19 -2.63
N PHE A 460 -17.38 28.37 -2.09
CA PHE A 460 -18.31 29.25 -1.38
C PHE A 460 -19.11 30.20 -2.29
N ILE A 461 -18.60 30.51 -3.47
CA ILE A 461 -19.21 31.51 -4.39
C ILE A 461 -20.14 30.84 -5.41
N VAL A 462 -19.78 29.64 -5.86
CA VAL A 462 -20.49 28.94 -6.92
C VAL A 462 -21.73 28.24 -6.34
N PRO A 463 -22.90 28.25 -7.03
CA PRO A 463 -24.10 27.54 -6.56
C PRO A 463 -23.87 26.04 -6.41
N GLU A 464 -24.60 25.42 -5.48
CA GLU A 464 -24.57 23.97 -5.32
C GLU A 464 -25.12 23.27 -6.57
N GLY A 465 -24.40 22.27 -7.06
CA GLY A 465 -24.82 21.47 -8.22
C GLY A 465 -23.67 20.65 -8.82
N LEU A 466 -24.03 19.51 -9.40
CA LEU A 466 -23.09 18.49 -9.88
C LEU A 466 -22.08 19.05 -10.90
N GLY A 467 -22.53 19.90 -11.82
CA GLY A 467 -21.67 20.52 -12.82
C GLY A 467 -20.69 21.54 -12.21
N TYR A 468 -21.14 22.28 -11.23
CA TYR A 468 -20.31 23.29 -10.55
C TYR A 468 -19.26 22.64 -9.66
N SER A 469 -19.63 21.61 -8.88
CA SER A 469 -18.65 20.87 -8.07
C SER A 469 -17.61 20.16 -8.94
N PHE A 470 -18.01 19.62 -10.09
CA PHE A 470 -17.05 19.09 -11.06
C PHE A 470 -16.09 20.17 -11.56
N PHE A 471 -16.60 21.37 -11.86
CA PHE A 471 -15.76 22.52 -12.23
C PHE A 471 -14.77 22.87 -11.10
N VAL A 472 -15.22 22.95 -9.86
CA VAL A 472 -14.35 23.22 -8.68
C VAL A 472 -13.26 22.13 -8.57
N CYS A 473 -13.60 20.85 -8.76
CA CYS A 473 -12.63 19.77 -8.77
C CYS A 473 -11.56 19.94 -9.87
N VAL A 474 -11.96 20.31 -11.08
CA VAL A 474 -11.03 20.56 -12.19
C VAL A 474 -10.12 21.74 -11.85
N VAL A 475 -10.67 22.85 -11.33
CA VAL A 475 -9.89 24.01 -10.90
C VAL A 475 -8.93 23.63 -9.77
N ALA A 476 -9.33 22.78 -8.82
CA ALA A 476 -8.47 22.32 -7.75
C ALA A 476 -7.26 21.52 -8.30
N VAL A 477 -7.49 20.60 -9.23
CA VAL A 477 -6.42 19.84 -9.90
C VAL A 477 -5.47 20.77 -10.65
N LEU A 478 -6.01 21.71 -11.44
CA LEU A 478 -5.21 22.69 -12.20
C LEU A 478 -4.42 23.62 -11.28
N SER A 479 -5.04 24.10 -10.19
CA SER A 479 -4.39 24.97 -9.20
C SER A 479 -3.20 24.26 -8.54
N VAL A 480 -3.38 23.01 -8.10
CA VAL A 480 -2.27 22.20 -7.55
C VAL A 480 -1.20 21.93 -8.61
N GLY A 481 -1.59 21.59 -9.84
CA GLY A 481 -0.66 21.32 -10.93
C GLY A 481 0.23 22.53 -11.27
N VAL A 482 -0.40 23.69 -11.49
CA VAL A 482 0.30 24.95 -11.80
C VAL A 482 1.20 25.38 -10.63
N THR A 483 0.64 25.44 -9.43
CA THR A 483 1.39 25.87 -8.24
C THR A 483 2.57 24.95 -7.94
N SER A 484 2.36 23.62 -8.07
CA SER A 484 3.44 22.66 -7.90
C SER A 484 4.53 22.81 -8.95
N TYR A 485 4.17 23.06 -10.21
CA TYR A 485 5.14 23.27 -11.28
C TYR A 485 6.06 24.46 -10.99
N PHE A 486 5.50 25.60 -10.61
CA PHE A 486 6.28 26.82 -10.41
C PHE A 486 6.99 26.89 -9.03
N LEU A 487 6.35 26.42 -7.96
CA LEU A 487 6.81 26.60 -6.57
C LEU A 487 7.27 25.28 -5.90
N GLY A 488 6.69 24.16 -6.32
CA GLY A 488 6.98 22.83 -5.72
C GLY A 488 8.17 22.15 -6.35
N LEU A 489 8.35 22.22 -7.66
CA LEU A 489 9.43 21.54 -8.38
C LEU A 489 10.74 22.33 -8.37
N THR A 490 11.85 21.61 -8.50
CA THR A 490 13.17 22.19 -8.76
C THR A 490 13.33 22.55 -10.25
N GLN A 491 14.27 23.42 -10.59
CA GLN A 491 14.54 23.80 -11.99
C GLN A 491 14.82 22.59 -12.90
N THR A 492 15.57 21.60 -12.38
CA THR A 492 15.85 20.36 -13.11
C THR A 492 14.59 19.53 -13.36
N GLU A 493 13.68 19.48 -12.39
CA GLU A 493 12.39 18.78 -12.52
C GLU A 493 11.44 19.53 -13.47
N GLN A 494 11.43 20.86 -13.43
CA GLN A 494 10.67 21.69 -14.36
C GLN A 494 11.15 21.48 -15.81
N MET A 495 12.47 21.47 -16.04
CA MET A 495 13.04 21.17 -17.36
C MET A 495 12.66 19.77 -17.84
N PHE A 496 12.66 18.79 -16.96
CA PHE A 496 12.21 17.43 -17.30
C PHE A 496 10.74 17.40 -17.70
N VAL A 497 9.84 18.04 -16.94
CA VAL A 497 8.42 18.16 -17.28
C VAL A 497 8.23 18.88 -18.60
N LYS A 498 8.90 20.02 -18.79
CA LYS A 498 8.86 20.81 -20.04
C LYS A 498 9.31 19.98 -21.26
N SER A 499 10.32 19.12 -21.11
CA SER A 499 10.79 18.26 -22.21
C SER A 499 9.78 17.18 -22.62
N LYS A 500 8.77 16.88 -21.78
CA LYS A 500 7.77 15.83 -22.00
C LYS A 500 6.43 16.35 -22.47
N ILE A 501 6.13 17.59 -22.18
CA ILE A 501 4.85 18.23 -22.57
C ILE A 501 5.09 19.10 -23.80
N PRO A 502 4.58 18.70 -25.01
CA PRO A 502 4.83 19.44 -26.24
C PRO A 502 4.33 20.89 -26.22
N PHE A 503 3.27 21.15 -25.47
CA PHE A 503 2.65 22.49 -25.35
C PHE A 503 3.42 23.46 -24.43
N LEU A 504 4.46 23.02 -23.72
CA LEU A 504 5.32 23.86 -22.87
C LEU A 504 6.68 24.13 -23.51
N LYS A 505 6.90 23.66 -24.73
CA LYS A 505 8.07 23.98 -25.53
C LYS A 505 7.88 25.33 -26.20
#